data_5eb82ec46c45f71e372b38153ea3c8ce
#
_entry.id   5eb82ec46c45f71e372b38153ea3c8ce
#
_cell.length_a   1.000
_cell.length_b   1.000
_cell.length_c   1.000
_cell.angle_alpha   90.00
_cell.angle_beta   90.00
_cell.angle_gamma   90.00
#
_symmetry.space_group_name_H-M   'P 1'
#
loop_
_entity.id
_entity.type
_entity.pdbx_description
1 polymer ?
#
loop_
_entity_poly.entity_id
_entity_poly.type
_entity_poly.pdbx_seq_one_letter_code
_entity_poly.pdbx_strand_id
1 'polypeptide(L)'
;LIATYLKKRFAVSMTTGFTIPDEYSEDKPLFSGSASTINTTIEYGRSIEYNLSFGYLLYPKKYSNYEQANWNIYLEFNGKSYETAAVSQDGSSLEVQTKGLTRGHYIEIHPGIQKVISSNLRIDLSVGTNILNRSYARLYPIFMVSIQRYFYSLKKLN
;
A
#
# COMPACT_ATOMS: atom_id res chain seq x y z
N LEU A 1 13.19 0.94 -0.37
CA LEU A 1 14.09 0.30 0.60
C LEU A 1 13.30 -0.68 1.45
N ILE A 2 13.85 -1.88 1.66
CA ILE A 2 13.27 -2.90 2.55
C ILE A 2 14.36 -3.36 3.50
N ALA A 3 14.05 -3.39 4.81
CA ALA A 3 14.92 -3.91 5.85
C ALA A 3 14.12 -4.88 6.73
N THR A 4 14.68 -6.06 7.03
CA THR A 4 14.04 -7.06 7.88
C THR A 4 15.02 -7.58 8.92
N TYR A 5 14.55 -7.69 10.14
CA TYR A 5 15.26 -8.29 11.27
C TYR A 5 14.45 -9.44 11.84
N LEU A 6 15.08 -10.60 11.97
CA LEU A 6 14.47 -11.82 12.50
C LEU A 6 15.24 -12.29 13.74
N LYS A 7 14.55 -12.48 14.85
CA LYS A 7 15.11 -13.03 16.09
C LYS A 7 14.18 -14.05 16.72
N LYS A 8 14.61 -15.32 16.71
CA LYS A 8 13.80 -16.43 17.22
C LYS A 8 12.43 -16.51 16.53
N ARG A 9 11.37 -16.08 17.21
CA ARG A 9 9.98 -16.12 16.75
C ARG A 9 9.44 -14.74 16.33
N PHE A 10 10.24 -13.69 16.52
CA PHE A 10 9.88 -12.32 16.17
C PHE A 10 10.52 -11.91 14.85
N ALA A 11 9.75 -11.27 14.04
CA ALA A 11 10.19 -10.59 12.84
C ALA A 11 9.78 -9.12 12.92
N VAL A 12 10.69 -8.23 12.53
CA VAL A 12 10.39 -6.82 12.33
C VAL A 12 10.85 -6.46 10.95
N SER A 13 9.98 -5.84 10.16
CA SER A 13 10.36 -5.35 8.85
C SER A 13 9.90 -3.91 8.64
N MET A 14 10.69 -3.17 7.91
CA MET A 14 10.42 -1.81 7.51
C MET A 14 10.55 -1.69 6.00
N THR A 15 9.57 -1.05 5.38
CA THR A 15 9.60 -0.73 3.95
C THR A 15 9.35 0.75 3.79
N THR A 16 10.07 1.40 2.89
CA THR A 16 9.80 2.78 2.49
C THR A 16 9.86 2.89 0.98
N GLY A 17 8.93 3.64 0.42
CA GLY A 17 8.81 3.97 -0.99
C GLY A 17 8.65 5.46 -1.20
N PHE A 18 9.04 5.92 -2.37
CA PHE A 18 8.87 7.29 -2.82
C PHE A 18 8.23 7.28 -4.20
N THR A 19 7.19 8.09 -4.38
CA THR A 19 6.47 8.20 -5.65
C THR A 19 6.57 9.63 -6.17
N ILE A 20 7.02 9.76 -7.40
CA ILE A 20 6.97 10.98 -8.19
C ILE A 20 6.01 10.69 -9.33
N PRO A 21 4.76 11.16 -9.27
CA PRO A 21 3.81 10.94 -10.35
C PRO A 21 4.14 11.87 -11.53
N ASP A 22 3.82 11.40 -12.73
CA ASP A 22 3.81 12.24 -13.93
C ASP A 22 2.58 13.14 -13.94
N GLU A 23 2.62 14.19 -14.74
CA GLU A 23 1.46 15.03 -15.02
C GLU A 23 0.44 14.28 -15.90
N TYR A 24 -0.82 14.55 -15.66
CA TYR A 24 -1.93 14.08 -16.49
C TYR A 24 -2.61 15.28 -17.12
N SER A 25 -2.72 15.27 -18.46
CA SER A 25 -3.38 16.34 -19.21
C SER A 25 -4.48 15.77 -20.10
N GLU A 26 -5.63 16.41 -20.12
CA GLU A 26 -6.79 15.99 -20.88
C GLU A 26 -7.56 17.21 -21.42
N ASP A 27 -7.91 17.16 -22.70
CA ASP A 27 -8.81 18.13 -23.33
C ASP A 27 -10.27 17.69 -23.13
N LYS A 28 -11.04 18.50 -22.45
CA LYS A 28 -12.47 18.25 -22.20
C LYS A 28 -13.33 19.28 -22.94
N PRO A 29 -14.45 18.83 -23.56
CA PRO A 29 -15.38 19.80 -24.13
C PRO A 29 -15.97 20.69 -23.04
N LEU A 30 -16.09 21.96 -23.27
CA LEU A 30 -16.67 22.94 -22.33
C LEU A 30 -18.07 22.56 -21.85
N PHE A 31 -18.86 21.94 -22.74
CA PHE A 31 -20.17 21.36 -22.46
C PHE A 31 -20.47 20.27 -23.47
N SER A 32 -21.43 19.42 -23.18
CA SER A 32 -21.83 18.32 -24.08
C SER A 32 -22.23 18.85 -25.47
N GLY A 33 -21.49 18.41 -26.50
CA GLY A 33 -21.67 18.88 -27.90
C GLY A 33 -20.90 20.13 -28.29
N SER A 34 -20.08 20.70 -27.41
CA SER A 34 -19.18 21.81 -27.72
C SER A 34 -18.01 21.37 -28.60
N ALA A 35 -17.72 22.18 -29.66
CA ALA A 35 -16.48 22.06 -30.43
C ALA A 35 -15.27 22.70 -29.70
N SER A 36 -15.53 23.56 -28.71
CA SER A 36 -14.47 24.17 -27.89
C SER A 36 -14.10 23.28 -26.73
N THR A 37 -12.81 23.06 -26.52
CA THR A 37 -12.24 22.26 -25.45
C THR A 37 -11.49 23.16 -24.46
N ILE A 38 -11.39 22.68 -23.22
CA ILE A 38 -10.52 23.20 -22.17
C ILE A 38 -9.46 22.15 -21.87
N ASN A 39 -8.20 22.52 -21.94
CA ASN A 39 -7.10 21.65 -21.48
C ASN A 39 -7.01 21.71 -19.94
N THR A 40 -7.16 20.57 -19.30
CA THR A 40 -6.98 20.44 -17.85
C THR A 40 -5.76 19.58 -17.57
N THR A 41 -4.78 20.15 -16.89
CA THR A 41 -3.56 19.45 -16.46
C THR A 41 -3.56 19.28 -14.95
N ILE A 42 -3.28 18.09 -14.49
CA ILE A 42 -3.15 17.72 -13.06
C ILE A 42 -1.74 17.18 -12.84
N GLU A 43 -0.96 17.86 -12.03
CA GLU A 43 0.32 17.40 -11.52
C GLU A 43 0.10 16.89 -10.09
N TYR A 44 0.11 15.58 -9.90
CA TYR A 44 -0.08 14.99 -8.58
C TYR A 44 1.13 15.25 -7.69
N GLY A 45 0.89 15.53 -6.41
CA GLY A 45 1.96 15.78 -5.44
C GLY A 45 2.80 14.52 -5.19
N ARG A 46 4.08 14.74 -4.93
CA ARG A 46 5.01 13.67 -4.53
C ARG A 46 4.54 13.00 -3.25
N SER A 47 4.87 11.72 -3.08
CA SER A 47 4.51 11.04 -1.84
C SER A 47 5.62 10.12 -1.32
N ILE A 48 5.65 9.98 0.00
CA ILE A 48 6.47 9.00 0.72
C ILE A 48 5.52 8.03 1.40
N GLU A 49 5.74 6.75 1.17
CA GLU A 49 5.03 5.65 1.81
C GLU A 49 6.00 4.89 2.71
N TYR A 50 5.52 4.47 3.85
CA TYR A 50 6.29 3.66 4.78
C TYR A 50 5.39 2.62 5.44
N ASN A 51 5.98 1.46 5.70
CA ASN A 51 5.37 0.38 6.43
C ASN A 51 6.32 -0.09 7.51
N LEU A 52 5.81 -0.33 8.71
CA LEU A 52 6.50 -1.00 9.80
C LEU A 52 5.67 -2.20 10.22
N SER A 53 6.24 -3.40 10.11
CA SER A 53 5.56 -4.65 10.41
C SER A 53 6.26 -5.41 11.53
N PHE A 54 5.45 -5.91 12.46
CA PHE A 54 5.86 -6.78 13.55
C PHE A 54 5.17 -8.11 13.39
N GLY A 55 5.92 -9.19 13.28
CA GLY A 55 5.42 -10.54 13.16
C GLY A 55 5.83 -11.42 14.33
N TYR A 56 4.95 -12.34 14.72
CA TYR A 56 5.25 -13.35 15.71
C TYR A 56 4.77 -14.72 15.26
N LEU A 57 5.69 -15.70 15.27
CA LEU A 57 5.36 -17.09 15.00
C LEU A 57 4.61 -17.70 16.20
N LEU A 58 3.31 -17.90 16.02
CA LEU A 58 2.44 -18.45 17.07
C LEU A 58 2.60 -19.97 17.17
N TYR A 59 2.59 -20.67 16.03
CA TYR A 59 2.71 -22.13 15.94
C TYR A 59 3.40 -22.51 14.62
N PRO A 60 4.26 -23.55 14.61
CA PRO A 60 4.66 -24.45 15.71
C PRO A 60 5.64 -23.79 16.69
N LYS A 61 5.82 -24.42 17.86
CA LYS A 61 6.81 -23.95 18.84
C LYS A 61 8.26 -24.25 18.40
N LYS A 62 8.46 -25.30 17.61
CA LYS A 62 9.74 -25.68 17.01
C LYS A 62 9.50 -26.02 15.53
N TYR A 63 10.34 -25.51 14.65
CA TYR A 63 10.38 -25.93 13.25
C TYR A 63 11.10 -27.25 13.10
N SER A 64 10.54 -28.16 12.29
CA SER A 64 11.18 -29.41 11.88
C SER A 64 11.72 -29.32 10.44
N ASN A 65 11.03 -28.61 9.56
CA ASN A 65 11.42 -28.39 8.18
C ASN A 65 10.71 -27.16 7.58
N TYR A 66 11.11 -26.72 6.38
CA TYR A 66 10.55 -25.57 5.67
C TYR A 66 9.12 -25.79 5.13
N GLU A 67 8.68 -27.02 4.98
CA GLU A 67 7.33 -27.35 4.49
C GLU A 67 6.28 -27.36 5.60
N GLN A 68 6.73 -27.25 6.83
CA GLN A 68 5.83 -27.29 7.98
C GLN A 68 4.89 -26.09 7.99
N ALA A 69 3.59 -26.38 8.03
CA ALA A 69 2.56 -25.37 8.19
C ALA A 69 2.76 -24.55 9.47
N ASN A 70 2.53 -23.24 9.38
CA ASN A 70 2.65 -22.36 10.54
C ASN A 70 1.54 -21.32 10.62
N TRP A 71 1.36 -20.79 11.82
CA TRP A 71 0.50 -19.66 12.11
C TRP A 71 1.34 -18.52 12.65
N ASN A 72 1.15 -17.36 12.06
CA ASN A 72 1.75 -16.10 12.49
C ASN A 72 0.65 -15.12 12.84
N ILE A 73 0.89 -14.29 13.84
CA ILE A 73 0.16 -13.04 14.02
C ILE A 73 1.07 -11.89 13.66
N TYR A 74 0.50 -10.83 13.13
CA TYR A 74 1.27 -9.65 12.77
C TYR A 74 0.52 -8.36 13.04
N LEU A 75 1.27 -7.29 13.13
CA LEU A 75 0.78 -5.93 13.29
C LEU A 75 1.55 -5.04 12.34
N GLU A 76 0.84 -4.36 11.44
CA GLU A 76 1.45 -3.45 10.49
C GLU A 76 0.97 -2.02 10.73
N PHE A 77 1.91 -1.09 10.58
CA PHE A 77 1.66 0.34 10.55
C PHE A 77 1.97 0.84 9.15
N ASN A 78 0.95 1.28 8.43
CA ASN A 78 1.06 1.81 7.09
C ASN A 78 0.87 3.32 7.13
N GLY A 79 1.86 4.06 6.68
CA GLY A 79 1.81 5.52 6.62
C GLY A 79 2.06 6.04 5.22
N LYS A 80 1.42 7.16 4.90
CA LYS A 80 1.65 7.91 3.68
C LYS A 80 1.64 9.40 3.98
N SER A 81 2.64 10.09 3.46
CA SER A 81 2.71 11.56 3.41
C SER A 81 2.75 11.98 1.95
N TYR A 82 1.92 12.93 1.57
CA TYR A 82 1.82 13.42 0.19
C TYR A 82 1.66 14.93 0.14
N GLU A 83 2.18 15.52 -0.94
CA GLU A 83 2.11 16.94 -1.22
C GLU A 83 0.78 17.31 -1.92
N THR A 84 0.47 18.60 -1.99
CA THR A 84 -0.67 19.11 -2.73
C THR A 84 -0.46 18.92 -4.21
N ALA A 85 -1.49 18.48 -4.93
CA ALA A 85 -1.50 18.46 -6.38
C ALA A 85 -1.63 19.88 -6.95
N ALA A 86 -0.96 20.15 -8.07
CA ALA A 86 -1.21 21.36 -8.85
C ALA A 86 -2.23 21.06 -9.95
N VAL A 87 -3.18 21.96 -10.15
CA VAL A 87 -4.19 21.86 -11.22
C VAL A 87 -4.16 23.14 -12.04
N SER A 88 -4.14 23.01 -13.35
CA SER A 88 -4.23 24.14 -14.26
C SER A 88 -5.26 23.90 -15.35
N GLN A 89 -5.87 24.98 -15.81
CA GLN A 89 -6.75 24.99 -16.99
C GLN A 89 -6.25 26.05 -18.00
N ASP A 90 -6.01 25.60 -19.22
CA ASP A 90 -5.44 26.44 -20.30
C ASP A 90 -4.22 27.24 -19.82
N GLY A 91 -3.34 26.58 -19.02
CA GLY A 91 -2.13 27.17 -18.45
C GLY A 91 -2.36 28.08 -17.22
N SER A 92 -3.61 28.32 -16.83
CA SER A 92 -3.93 29.08 -15.61
C SER A 92 -4.03 28.18 -14.40
N SER A 93 -3.27 28.48 -13.35
CA SER A 93 -3.27 27.69 -12.11
C SER A 93 -4.60 27.85 -11.36
N LEU A 94 -5.16 26.73 -10.89
CA LEU A 94 -6.37 26.68 -10.09
C LEU A 94 -6.05 26.33 -8.63
N GLU A 95 -6.76 26.97 -7.71
CA GLU A 95 -6.65 26.61 -6.29
C GLU A 95 -7.32 25.26 -6.03
N VAL A 96 -6.56 24.33 -5.45
CA VAL A 96 -7.04 22.99 -5.12
C VAL A 96 -7.68 23.01 -3.75
N GLN A 97 -9.01 22.89 -3.68
CA GLN A 97 -9.78 22.84 -2.43
C GLN A 97 -10.20 21.42 -2.03
N THR A 98 -10.04 20.45 -2.94
CA THR A 98 -10.42 19.05 -2.68
C THR A 98 -9.44 18.41 -1.70
N LYS A 99 -9.92 18.02 -0.54
CA LYS A 99 -9.09 17.46 0.55
C LYS A 99 -8.22 16.26 0.13
N GLY A 100 -8.65 15.45 -0.84
CA GLY A 100 -7.86 14.34 -1.36
C GLY A 100 -6.66 14.75 -2.22
N LEU A 101 -6.65 15.99 -2.72
CA LEU A 101 -5.59 16.56 -3.57
C LEU A 101 -4.71 17.57 -2.81
N THR A 102 -5.08 17.96 -1.60
CA THR A 102 -4.26 18.82 -0.74
C THR A 102 -3.30 17.98 0.09
N ARG A 103 -2.17 18.59 0.49
CA ARG A 103 -1.16 17.95 1.35
C ARG A 103 -1.79 17.22 2.53
N GLY A 104 -1.33 15.99 2.76
CA GLY A 104 -1.84 15.16 3.83
C GLY A 104 -0.83 14.16 4.35
N HIS A 105 -1.13 13.62 5.51
CA HIS A 105 -0.40 12.54 6.15
C HIS A 105 -1.38 11.69 6.96
N TYR A 106 -1.32 10.38 6.81
CA TYR A 106 -2.12 9.44 7.58
C TYR A 106 -1.32 8.22 8.00
N ILE A 107 -1.74 7.58 9.08
CA ILE A 107 -1.21 6.30 9.54
C ILE A 107 -2.39 5.38 9.84
N GLU A 108 -2.28 4.16 9.35
CA GLU A 108 -3.20 3.05 9.57
C GLU A 108 -2.52 1.95 10.37
N ILE A 109 -3.30 1.22 11.16
CA ILE A 109 -2.88 0.04 11.88
C ILE A 109 -3.64 -1.17 11.34
N HIS A 110 -2.93 -2.27 11.08
CA HIS A 110 -3.47 -3.49 10.48
C HIS A 110 -3.03 -4.71 11.30
N PRO A 111 -3.76 -5.09 12.37
CA PRO A 111 -3.60 -6.39 12.97
C PRO A 111 -4.06 -7.49 12.02
N GLY A 112 -3.33 -8.60 12.01
CA GLY A 112 -3.63 -9.71 11.12
C GLY A 112 -3.12 -11.04 11.60
N ILE A 113 -3.61 -12.09 10.93
CA ILE A 113 -3.20 -13.47 11.12
C ILE A 113 -2.84 -14.07 9.77
N GLN A 114 -1.76 -14.82 9.74
CA GLN A 114 -1.27 -15.50 8.55
C GLN A 114 -1.20 -17.00 8.80
N LYS A 115 -1.73 -17.76 7.86
CA LYS A 115 -1.55 -19.21 7.76
C LYS A 115 -0.61 -19.52 6.61
N VAL A 116 0.57 -20.04 6.92
CA VAL A 116 1.44 -20.68 5.93
C VAL A 116 1.05 -22.16 5.87
N ILE A 117 0.57 -22.60 4.71
CA ILE A 117 0.10 -23.99 4.51
C ILE A 117 1.26 -24.87 4.06
N SER A 118 2.12 -24.32 3.23
CA SER A 118 3.32 -24.97 2.70
C SER A 118 4.38 -23.91 2.36
N SER A 119 5.57 -24.32 1.98
CA SER A 119 6.64 -23.39 1.59
C SER A 119 6.27 -22.42 0.47
N ASN A 120 5.23 -22.74 -0.31
CA ASN A 120 4.82 -21.96 -1.47
C ASN A 120 3.39 -21.41 -1.41
N LEU A 121 2.64 -21.64 -0.32
CA LEU A 121 1.26 -21.18 -0.17
C LEU A 121 1.01 -20.55 1.20
N ARG A 122 0.52 -19.32 1.21
CA ARG A 122 0.07 -18.64 2.42
C ARG A 122 -1.24 -17.89 2.22
N ILE A 123 -1.98 -17.74 3.31
CA ILE A 123 -3.22 -16.99 3.39
C ILE A 123 -3.08 -15.99 4.53
N ASP A 124 -3.43 -14.74 4.27
CA ASP A 124 -3.40 -13.64 5.24
C ASP A 124 -4.80 -13.07 5.42
N LEU A 125 -5.15 -12.77 6.65
CA LEU A 125 -6.38 -12.07 7.01
C LEU A 125 -6.01 -10.89 7.90
N SER A 126 -6.48 -9.69 7.58
CA SER A 126 -6.28 -8.53 8.44
C SER A 126 -7.44 -7.56 8.41
N VAL A 127 -7.50 -6.72 9.42
CA VAL A 127 -8.43 -5.61 9.49
C VAL A 127 -7.64 -4.33 9.74
N GLY A 128 -7.92 -3.30 8.95
CA GLY A 128 -7.23 -2.02 9.04
C GLY A 128 -8.13 -0.90 9.54
N THR A 129 -7.58 -0.01 10.35
CA THR A 129 -8.21 1.25 10.73
C THR A 129 -7.20 2.37 10.81
N ASN A 130 -7.66 3.60 10.70
CA ASN A 130 -6.80 4.76 10.86
C ASN A 130 -6.50 5.01 12.36
N ILE A 131 -5.26 5.37 12.67
CA ILE A 131 -4.85 5.85 14.00
C ILE A 131 -4.41 7.32 13.99
N LEU A 132 -3.99 7.82 12.84
CA LEU A 132 -3.67 9.22 12.63
C LEU A 132 -4.26 9.67 11.30
N ASN A 133 -5.16 10.66 11.35
CA ASN A 133 -5.90 11.17 10.20
C ASN A 133 -6.62 10.06 9.40
N ARG A 134 -7.33 10.43 8.36
CA ARG A 134 -8.01 9.48 7.47
C ARG A 134 -7.50 9.66 6.05
N SER A 135 -7.28 8.56 5.37
CA SER A 135 -7.15 8.58 3.91
C SER A 135 -8.51 8.91 3.29
N TYR A 136 -8.55 9.87 2.37
CA TYR A 136 -9.78 10.20 1.64
C TYR A 136 -10.17 9.14 0.61
N ALA A 137 -9.22 8.27 0.23
CA ALA A 137 -9.45 7.20 -0.74
C ALA A 137 -9.95 5.90 -0.09
N ARG A 138 -10.06 5.83 1.25
CA ARG A 138 -10.38 4.58 1.96
C ARG A 138 -11.54 4.75 2.94
N LEU A 139 -12.40 3.73 2.97
CA LEU A 139 -13.44 3.58 3.99
C LEU A 139 -12.94 2.64 5.08
N TYR A 140 -13.20 2.98 6.33
CA TYR A 140 -12.76 2.21 7.50
C TYR A 140 -13.96 1.57 8.20
N PRO A 141 -13.83 0.34 8.77
CA PRO A 141 -12.63 -0.50 8.74
C PRO A 141 -12.38 -1.14 7.37
N ILE A 142 -11.10 -1.47 7.07
CA ILE A 142 -10.67 -2.16 5.86
C ILE A 142 -10.49 -3.62 6.20
N PHE A 143 -11.19 -4.51 5.52
CA PHE A 143 -11.00 -5.97 5.62
C PHE A 143 -10.16 -6.43 4.44
N MET A 144 -9.09 -7.17 4.72
CA MET A 144 -8.18 -7.67 3.69
C MET A 144 -8.03 -9.17 3.81
N VAL A 145 -8.13 -9.84 2.66
CA VAL A 145 -7.82 -11.26 2.48
C VAL A 145 -6.78 -11.35 1.38
N SER A 146 -5.68 -12.01 1.64
CA SER A 146 -4.62 -12.24 0.66
C SER A 146 -4.30 -13.73 0.56
N ILE A 147 -4.15 -14.22 -0.66
CA ILE A 147 -3.68 -15.56 -0.95
C ILE A 147 -2.45 -15.41 -1.84
N GLN A 148 -1.32 -15.92 -1.38
CA GLN A 148 -0.08 -15.86 -2.12
C GLN A 148 0.47 -17.27 -2.37
N ARG A 149 0.76 -17.55 -3.64
CA ARG A 149 1.35 -18.80 -4.08
C ARG A 149 2.58 -18.52 -4.93
N TYR A 150 3.68 -19.19 -4.58
CA TYR A 150 4.91 -19.14 -5.36
C TYR A 150 5.01 -20.38 -6.26
N PHE A 151 5.34 -20.16 -7.52
CA PHE A 151 5.57 -21.20 -8.49
C PHE A 151 7.06 -21.28 -8.79
N TYR A 152 7.69 -22.38 -8.42
CA TYR A 152 9.09 -22.63 -8.70
C TYR A 152 9.21 -23.52 -9.95
N SER A 153 9.86 -23.01 -10.99
CA SER A 153 10.26 -23.83 -12.13
C SER A 153 11.64 -24.40 -11.82
N LEU A 154 11.72 -25.66 -11.44
CA LEU A 154 12.99 -26.38 -11.38
C LEU A 154 13.40 -26.71 -12.82
N LYS A 155 14.21 -25.85 -13.47
CA LYS A 155 14.99 -26.31 -14.62
C LYS A 155 15.94 -27.39 -14.09
N LYS A 156 15.70 -28.65 -14.47
CA LYS A 156 16.74 -29.69 -14.36
C LYS A 156 17.93 -29.21 -15.21
N LEU A 157 19.01 -28.85 -14.53
CA LEU A 157 20.31 -28.74 -15.17
C LEU A 157 20.73 -30.18 -15.53
N ASN A 158 20.61 -30.53 -16.81
CA ASN A 158 21.21 -31.72 -17.36
C ASN A 158 22.69 -31.44 -17.62
#